data_e8a07ca60abeebac17e9e39c136e2e3e
#
_entry.id   e8a07ca60abeebac17e9e39c136e2e3e
#
_cell.length_a   1.000
_cell.length_b   1.000
_cell.length_c   1.000
_cell.angle_alpha   90.00
_cell.angle_beta   90.00
_cell.angle_gamma   90.00
#
_symmetry.space_group_name_H-M   'P 1'
#
loop_
_entity.id
_entity.type
_entity.pdbx_description
1 polymer ?
#
loop_
_entity_poly.entity_id
_entity_poly.type
_entity_poly.pdbx_seq_one_letter_code
_entity_poly.pdbx_strand_id
1 'polypeptide(L)'
;MDAQEESIHDRTVSRKKKSKRHKELDGAGEEYPMDSWLLLASYIRPEDIVNFSLICKNAWTVTCTAAFWTRLYQRHYTLDASLPLRLRPKSMEKLRCLRACVIRSLYHMYEPFAARISKNPAIPESTPSTLKNSKCLLRWCRKIVGNRQEPMWEFNFKVKKQSPRLKSKCTGGLQPPVRYEDVHTNPDQDCCLLQVTTLNFIFIPIVMGMIFTLFTINVSTNMRHHGVRLVFQDSSVHGGRKLRNEQGVQVILEPVHSVGLFDWWHPQYPFSLRA
;
A
#
# COMPACT_ATOMS: atom_id res chain seq x y z
N MET A 1 61.50 2.45 -58.11
CA MET A 1 61.50 3.00 -56.80
C MET A 1 60.25 2.52 -56.11
N ASP A 2 60.49 1.58 -55.33
CA ASP A 2 59.65 0.65 -54.63
C ASP A 2 58.80 1.27 -53.61
N ALA A 3 57.51 0.87 -53.55
CA ALA A 3 56.65 1.08 -52.38
C ALA A 3 56.02 -0.27 -52.05
N GLN A 4 56.44 -0.77 -50.88
CA GLN A 4 55.98 -2.03 -50.32
C GLN A 4 54.57 -1.91 -49.74
N GLU A 5 53.72 -2.85 -50.13
CA GLU A 5 52.42 -3.14 -49.47
C GLU A 5 52.68 -3.93 -48.20
N GLU A 6 52.23 -3.42 -47.05
CA GLU A 6 52.11 -4.20 -45.81
C GLU A 6 50.64 -4.63 -45.62
N SER A 7 50.42 -5.91 -45.66
CA SER A 7 49.17 -6.59 -45.39
C SER A 7 48.88 -6.64 -43.92
N ILE A 8 47.72 -6.08 -43.49
CA ILE A 8 47.23 -6.18 -42.12
C ILE A 8 46.46 -7.49 -41.99
N HIS A 9 47.00 -8.43 -41.25
CA HIS A 9 46.36 -9.67 -40.84
C HIS A 9 45.23 -9.39 -39.83
N ASP A 10 44.03 -9.76 -40.22
CA ASP A 10 42.83 -9.83 -39.40
C ASP A 10 42.98 -10.88 -38.29
N ARG A 11 42.90 -10.44 -37.03
CA ARG A 11 42.84 -11.31 -35.85
C ARG A 11 41.40 -11.44 -35.40
N THR A 12 40.65 -12.35 -35.94
CA THR A 12 39.40 -12.86 -35.37
C THR A 12 39.72 -13.71 -34.15
N VAL A 13 39.65 -13.09 -32.97
CA VAL A 13 39.72 -13.80 -31.70
C VAL A 13 38.32 -14.20 -31.23
N SER A 14 38.12 -15.48 -31.24
CA SER A 14 36.96 -16.27 -30.88
C SER A 14 36.24 -15.84 -29.58
N ARG A 15 34.99 -15.39 -29.74
CA ARG A 15 33.98 -15.27 -28.65
C ARG A 15 33.18 -16.57 -28.51
N LYS A 16 33.78 -17.68 -28.16
CA LYS A 16 33.08 -18.97 -27.99
C LYS A 16 33.47 -19.70 -26.70
N LYS A 17 33.50 -19.03 -25.54
CA LYS A 17 33.69 -19.73 -24.24
C LYS A 17 32.87 -19.20 -23.05
N LYS A 18 31.84 -18.40 -23.26
CA LYS A 18 30.95 -17.94 -22.13
C LYS A 18 29.56 -18.58 -22.07
N SER A 19 29.20 -19.44 -23.03
CA SER A 19 27.87 -20.05 -23.09
C SER A 19 27.73 -21.39 -22.37
N LYS A 20 28.83 -22.03 -21.97
CA LYS A 20 28.80 -23.39 -21.38
C LYS A 20 28.64 -23.41 -19.85
N ARG A 21 28.92 -22.29 -19.17
CA ARG A 21 28.83 -22.24 -17.67
C ARG A 21 27.41 -21.93 -17.15
N HIS A 22 26.50 -21.42 -17.99
CA HIS A 22 25.13 -21.13 -17.59
C HIS A 22 24.16 -22.30 -17.79
N LYS A 23 24.56 -23.35 -18.48
CA LYS A 23 23.71 -24.53 -18.73
C LYS A 23 23.85 -25.64 -17.69
N GLU A 24 24.87 -25.59 -16.83
CA GLU A 24 25.07 -26.59 -15.78
C GLU A 24 24.46 -26.23 -14.43
N LEU A 25 23.92 -25.01 -14.29
CA LEU A 25 23.16 -24.60 -13.08
C LEU A 25 21.64 -24.81 -13.22
N ASP A 26 21.16 -25.16 -14.40
CA ASP A 26 19.79 -25.68 -14.63
C ASP A 26 19.67 -27.20 -14.39
N GLY A 27 20.60 -27.77 -13.67
CA GLY A 27 20.53 -29.16 -13.21
C GLY A 27 19.36 -29.31 -12.26
N ALA A 28 18.33 -29.96 -12.75
CA ALA A 28 17.17 -30.54 -12.10
C ALA A 28 17.23 -30.54 -10.56
N GLY A 29 16.92 -29.41 -9.93
CA GLY A 29 16.53 -29.41 -8.54
C GLY A 29 15.26 -30.25 -8.43
N GLU A 30 15.24 -31.21 -7.53
CA GLU A 30 14.05 -32.03 -7.28
C GLU A 30 12.85 -31.11 -7.05
N GLU A 31 11.84 -31.20 -7.92
CA GLU A 31 10.59 -30.47 -7.74
C GLU A 31 9.82 -31.12 -6.61
N TYR A 32 9.92 -30.53 -5.43
CA TYR A 32 9.11 -30.99 -4.30
C TYR A 32 7.61 -30.82 -4.59
N PRO A 33 6.78 -31.81 -4.20
CA PRO A 33 5.33 -31.75 -4.38
C PRO A 33 4.73 -30.49 -3.72
N MET A 34 3.64 -30.00 -4.29
CA MET A 34 2.95 -28.80 -3.79
C MET A 34 2.53 -28.94 -2.32
N ASP A 35 2.20 -30.16 -1.89
CA ASP A 35 1.78 -30.44 -0.51
C ASP A 35 2.91 -30.19 0.49
N SER A 36 4.16 -30.47 0.12
CA SER A 36 5.32 -30.15 0.95
C SER A 36 5.45 -28.65 1.17
N TRP A 37 5.22 -27.85 0.14
CA TRP A 37 5.24 -26.39 0.23
C TRP A 37 4.07 -25.86 1.07
N LEU A 38 2.88 -26.47 0.97
CA LEU A 38 1.73 -26.12 1.81
C LEU A 38 1.98 -26.47 3.28
N LEU A 39 2.69 -27.55 3.55
CA LEU A 39 3.10 -27.93 4.91
C LEU A 39 4.10 -26.92 5.47
N LEU A 40 5.18 -26.62 4.73
CA LEU A 40 6.17 -25.61 5.12
C LEU A 40 5.52 -24.24 5.37
N ALA A 41 4.61 -23.84 4.50
CA ALA A 41 3.90 -22.56 4.62
C ALA A 41 3.11 -22.43 5.93
N SER A 42 2.71 -23.56 6.54
CA SER A 42 2.02 -23.54 7.83
C SER A 42 2.90 -23.11 9.00
N TYR A 43 4.22 -23.11 8.85
CA TYR A 43 5.19 -22.68 9.87
C TYR A 43 5.75 -21.27 9.62
N ILE A 44 5.50 -20.70 8.45
CA ILE A 44 6.01 -19.36 8.08
C ILE A 44 5.34 -18.28 8.91
N ARG A 45 6.15 -17.35 9.45
CA ARG A 45 5.63 -16.19 10.17
C ARG A 45 5.05 -15.16 9.20
N PRO A 46 4.08 -14.34 9.64
CA PRO A 46 3.48 -13.30 8.79
C PRO A 46 4.50 -12.34 8.15
N GLU A 47 5.59 -12.03 8.84
CA GLU A 47 6.67 -11.15 8.34
C GLU A 47 7.45 -11.78 7.19
N ASP A 48 7.59 -13.11 7.19
CA ASP A 48 8.45 -13.84 6.28
C ASP A 48 7.71 -14.33 5.02
N ILE A 49 6.41 -14.05 4.89
CA ILE A 49 5.60 -14.52 3.75
C ILE A 49 6.18 -14.04 2.42
N VAL A 50 6.65 -12.80 2.36
CA VAL A 50 7.24 -12.24 1.14
C VAL A 50 8.53 -13.00 0.79
N ASN A 51 9.42 -13.20 1.76
CA ASN A 51 10.67 -13.94 1.57
C ASN A 51 10.39 -15.38 1.12
N PHE A 52 9.44 -16.05 1.78
CA PHE A 52 9.01 -17.39 1.41
C PHE A 52 8.50 -17.45 -0.03
N SER A 53 7.67 -16.49 -0.45
CA SER A 53 7.12 -16.43 -1.81
C SER A 53 8.18 -16.23 -2.90
N LEU A 54 9.35 -15.72 -2.55
CA LEU A 54 10.45 -15.46 -3.47
C LEU A 54 11.42 -16.66 -3.62
N ILE A 55 11.27 -17.73 -2.83
CA ILE A 55 12.17 -18.90 -2.86
C ILE A 55 12.07 -19.62 -4.22
N CYS A 56 10.84 -19.95 -4.65
CA CYS A 56 10.58 -20.62 -5.92
C CYS A 56 9.14 -20.43 -6.39
N LYS A 57 8.84 -20.84 -7.62
CA LYS A 57 7.50 -20.76 -8.21
C LYS A 57 6.43 -21.50 -7.39
N ASN A 58 6.74 -22.65 -6.83
CA ASN A 58 5.79 -23.43 -6.03
C ASN A 58 5.49 -22.75 -4.69
N ALA A 59 6.49 -22.20 -3.99
CA ALA A 59 6.30 -21.41 -2.79
C ALA A 59 5.43 -20.18 -3.07
N TRP A 60 5.70 -19.46 -4.18
CA TRP A 60 4.85 -18.35 -4.61
C TRP A 60 3.40 -18.79 -4.89
N THR A 61 3.20 -19.90 -5.63
CA THR A 61 1.87 -20.43 -5.93
C THR A 61 1.10 -20.76 -4.67
N VAL A 62 1.75 -21.34 -3.67
CA VAL A 62 1.13 -21.62 -2.35
C VAL A 62 0.60 -20.33 -1.71
N THR A 63 1.39 -19.26 -1.71
CA THR A 63 0.94 -17.98 -1.15
C THR A 63 -0.20 -17.33 -1.94
N CYS A 64 -0.51 -17.83 -3.15
CA CYS A 64 -1.67 -17.39 -3.90
C CYS A 64 -2.96 -18.09 -3.48
N THR A 65 -2.89 -19.25 -2.81
CA THR A 65 -4.07 -20.09 -2.50
C THR A 65 -4.90 -19.56 -1.34
N ALA A 66 -6.21 -19.78 -1.39
CA ALA A 66 -7.09 -19.49 -0.27
C ALA A 66 -6.74 -20.32 0.98
N ALA A 67 -6.32 -21.58 0.79
CA ALA A 67 -5.94 -22.48 1.86
C ALA A 67 -4.80 -21.91 2.72
N PHE A 68 -3.79 -21.30 2.10
CA PHE A 68 -2.71 -20.63 2.81
C PHE A 68 -3.22 -19.52 3.73
N TRP A 69 -4.01 -18.58 3.19
CA TRP A 69 -4.52 -17.42 3.95
C TRP A 69 -5.50 -17.83 5.04
N THR A 70 -6.35 -18.83 4.79
CA THR A 70 -7.28 -19.36 5.80
C THR A 70 -6.52 -20.00 6.96
N ARG A 71 -5.51 -20.85 6.69
CA ARG A 71 -4.67 -21.47 7.73
C ARG A 71 -3.90 -20.42 8.53
N LEU A 72 -3.34 -19.41 7.85
CA LEU A 72 -2.65 -18.30 8.50
C LEU A 72 -3.58 -17.54 9.45
N TYR A 73 -4.80 -17.22 9.01
CA TYR A 73 -5.81 -16.60 9.85
C TYR A 73 -6.15 -17.46 11.07
N GLN A 74 -6.47 -18.74 10.87
CA GLN A 74 -6.85 -19.67 11.95
C GLN A 74 -5.74 -19.81 12.99
N ARG A 75 -4.48 -19.85 12.57
CA ARG A 75 -3.32 -19.98 13.46
C ARG A 75 -3.18 -18.81 14.44
N HIS A 76 -3.53 -17.60 14.03
CA HIS A 76 -3.40 -16.40 14.84
C HIS A 76 -4.71 -15.90 15.45
N TYR A 77 -5.84 -16.51 15.05
CA TYR A 77 -7.14 -16.14 15.57
C TYR A 77 -7.29 -16.51 17.04
N THR A 78 -7.64 -15.53 17.87
CA THR A 78 -8.00 -15.71 19.27
C THR A 78 -9.42 -15.21 19.51
N LEU A 79 -10.18 -15.88 20.38
CA LEU A 79 -11.57 -15.51 20.70
C LEU A 79 -11.65 -14.13 21.33
N ASP A 80 -10.61 -13.74 22.09
CA ASP A 80 -10.54 -12.45 22.79
C ASP A 80 -10.17 -11.27 21.89
N ALA A 81 -9.80 -11.54 20.61
CA ALA A 81 -9.45 -10.50 19.69
C ALA A 81 -10.68 -9.63 19.35
N SER A 82 -10.58 -8.33 19.62
CA SER A 82 -11.59 -7.33 19.26
C SER A 82 -11.57 -7.06 17.77
N LEU A 83 -12.09 -8.01 16.98
CA LEU A 83 -12.14 -7.90 15.52
C LEU A 83 -13.44 -7.23 15.04
N PRO A 84 -13.35 -6.31 14.07
CA PRO A 84 -14.51 -5.82 13.34
C PRO A 84 -15.33 -6.97 12.72
N LEU A 85 -16.63 -6.81 12.59
CA LEU A 85 -17.54 -7.86 12.08
C LEU A 85 -17.06 -8.49 10.76
N ARG A 86 -16.51 -7.68 9.85
CA ARG A 86 -16.01 -8.14 8.54
C ARG A 86 -14.73 -8.98 8.61
N LEU A 87 -14.02 -8.94 9.73
CA LEU A 87 -12.79 -9.72 9.94
C LEU A 87 -13.02 -10.95 10.83
N ARG A 88 -14.25 -11.21 11.25
CA ARG A 88 -14.59 -12.39 12.05
C ARG A 88 -14.63 -13.67 11.19
N PRO A 89 -14.51 -14.87 11.79
CA PRO A 89 -14.43 -16.14 11.05
C PRO A 89 -15.53 -16.33 10.02
N LYS A 90 -16.80 -16.04 10.36
CA LYS A 90 -17.95 -16.15 9.43
C LYS A 90 -17.81 -15.28 8.16
N SER A 91 -17.11 -14.14 8.26
CA SER A 91 -16.87 -13.27 7.11
C SER A 91 -15.67 -13.72 6.29
N MET A 92 -14.74 -14.45 6.90
CA MET A 92 -13.54 -14.97 6.26
C MET A 92 -13.80 -16.22 5.40
N GLU A 93 -14.98 -16.80 5.48
CA GLU A 93 -15.41 -17.88 4.59
C GLU A 93 -15.57 -17.44 3.14
N LYS A 94 -15.74 -16.12 2.91
CA LYS A 94 -15.82 -15.53 1.58
C LYS A 94 -14.43 -15.45 0.97
N LEU A 95 -14.22 -16.08 -0.17
CA LEU A 95 -12.91 -16.09 -0.85
C LEU A 95 -12.49 -14.73 -1.40
N ARG A 96 -13.45 -13.91 -1.79
CA ARG A 96 -13.15 -12.58 -2.37
C ARG A 96 -12.49 -11.67 -1.35
N CYS A 97 -11.35 -11.07 -1.72
CA CYS A 97 -10.55 -10.21 -0.85
C CYS A 97 -9.96 -10.92 0.39
N LEU A 98 -9.90 -12.25 0.41
CA LEU A 98 -9.46 -13.03 1.57
C LEU A 98 -8.08 -12.59 2.06
N ARG A 99 -7.10 -12.48 1.15
CA ARG A 99 -5.74 -12.02 1.49
C ARG A 99 -5.76 -10.67 2.21
N ALA A 100 -6.48 -9.69 1.68
CA ALA A 100 -6.56 -8.36 2.27
C ALA A 100 -7.23 -8.40 3.66
N CYS A 101 -8.29 -9.20 3.83
CA CYS A 101 -8.95 -9.38 5.11
C CYS A 101 -8.04 -10.05 6.15
N VAL A 102 -7.28 -11.08 5.76
CA VAL A 102 -6.32 -11.74 6.67
C VAL A 102 -5.21 -10.78 7.08
N ILE A 103 -4.62 -10.04 6.14
CA ILE A 103 -3.60 -9.03 6.46
C ILE A 103 -4.14 -8.03 7.48
N ARG A 104 -5.34 -7.48 7.26
CA ARG A 104 -5.97 -6.55 8.22
C ARG A 104 -6.21 -7.21 9.58
N SER A 105 -6.66 -8.45 9.62
CA SER A 105 -6.88 -9.18 10.86
C SER A 105 -5.59 -9.35 11.66
N LEU A 106 -4.46 -9.62 10.99
CA LEU A 106 -3.17 -9.76 11.65
C LEU A 106 -2.73 -8.48 12.36
N TYR A 107 -3.08 -7.29 11.83
CA TYR A 107 -2.81 -6.04 12.53
C TYR A 107 -3.65 -5.83 13.79
N HIS A 108 -4.71 -6.61 14.00
CA HIS A 108 -5.48 -6.63 15.24
C HIS A 108 -5.04 -7.72 16.21
N MET A 109 -4.57 -8.88 15.70
CA MET A 109 -4.37 -10.10 16.50
C MET A 109 -2.90 -10.44 16.72
N TYR A 110 -2.03 -10.10 15.77
CA TYR A 110 -0.63 -10.49 15.79
C TYR A 110 0.21 -9.37 16.41
N GLU A 111 0.73 -9.64 17.62
CA GLU A 111 1.44 -8.64 18.44
C GLU A 111 2.55 -7.88 17.71
N PRO A 112 3.46 -8.54 16.93
CA PRO A 112 4.51 -7.80 16.24
C PRO A 112 3.99 -6.74 15.25
N PHE A 113 2.79 -6.95 14.65
CA PHE A 113 2.17 -5.97 13.77
C PHE A 113 1.45 -4.89 14.57
N ALA A 114 0.72 -5.27 15.63
CA ALA A 114 0.05 -4.33 16.52
C ALA A 114 1.05 -3.36 17.20
N ALA A 115 2.19 -3.87 17.64
CA ALA A 115 3.25 -3.06 18.25
C ALA A 115 3.87 -2.02 17.30
N ARG A 116 3.86 -2.25 15.98
CA ARG A 116 4.33 -1.27 14.99
C ARG A 116 3.40 -0.07 14.89
N ILE A 117 2.10 -0.29 15.09
CA ILE A 117 1.07 0.77 14.99
C ILE A 117 1.10 1.69 16.22
N SER A 118 1.34 1.15 17.41
CA SER A 118 1.27 1.91 18.67
C SER A 118 2.36 2.97 18.81
N LYS A 119 3.39 2.94 17.96
CA LYS A 119 4.54 3.87 18.02
C LYS A 119 4.35 5.16 17.22
N ASN A 120 3.21 5.35 16.53
CA ASN A 120 3.01 6.54 15.72
C ASN A 120 2.75 7.78 16.59
N PRO A 121 3.50 8.88 16.40
CA PRO A 121 3.27 10.14 17.09
C PRO A 121 1.92 10.76 16.66
N ALA A 122 1.33 11.58 17.55
CA ALA A 122 0.06 12.26 17.27
C ALA A 122 0.15 13.22 16.07
N ILE A 123 1.33 13.79 15.85
CA ILE A 123 1.62 14.64 14.68
C ILE A 123 2.89 14.10 14.02
N PRO A 124 2.88 13.81 12.71
CA PRO A 124 4.06 13.37 11.98
C PRO A 124 5.17 14.41 12.04
N GLU A 125 6.40 13.98 12.27
CA GLU A 125 7.58 14.87 12.30
C GLU A 125 7.86 15.50 10.93
N SER A 126 7.43 14.86 9.86
CA SER A 126 7.61 15.33 8.48
C SER A 126 6.33 15.26 7.66
N THR A 127 6.19 16.16 6.71
CA THR A 127 5.08 16.16 5.76
C THR A 127 5.09 14.90 4.90
N PRO A 128 4.01 14.10 4.91
CA PRO A 128 3.95 12.88 4.12
C PRO A 128 3.98 13.17 2.62
N SER A 129 5.13 13.02 1.98
CA SER A 129 5.28 13.16 0.52
C SER A 129 4.45 12.14 -0.27
N THR A 130 4.05 11.05 0.39
CA THR A 130 3.27 9.94 -0.19
C THR A 130 1.87 10.34 -0.64
N LEU A 131 1.34 11.46 -0.16
CA LEU A 131 0.00 11.96 -0.52
C LEU A 131 -0.02 12.75 -1.83
N LYS A 132 1.13 13.28 -2.25
CA LYS A 132 1.22 14.09 -3.48
C LYS A 132 0.77 13.28 -4.70
N ASN A 133 -0.02 13.90 -5.56
CA ASN A 133 -0.63 13.30 -6.75
C ASN A 133 -1.64 12.16 -6.46
N SER A 134 -2.16 12.08 -5.25
CA SER A 134 -3.23 11.14 -4.92
C SER A 134 -4.59 11.76 -5.23
N LYS A 135 -5.55 10.94 -5.69
CA LYS A 135 -6.93 11.37 -5.95
C LYS A 135 -7.76 11.23 -4.68
N CYS A 136 -8.45 12.29 -4.27
CA CYS A 136 -9.41 12.23 -3.17
C CYS A 136 -10.66 11.46 -3.61
N LEU A 137 -10.90 10.30 -3.00
CA LEU A 137 -12.05 9.45 -3.33
C LEU A 137 -13.28 9.78 -2.48
N LEU A 138 -13.06 10.03 -1.20
CA LEU A 138 -14.14 10.24 -0.24
C LEU A 138 -13.66 11.19 0.87
N ARG A 139 -14.57 12.01 1.36
CA ARG A 139 -14.39 12.87 2.52
C ARG A 139 -15.58 12.75 3.46
N TRP A 140 -15.31 12.67 4.75
CA TRP A 140 -16.34 12.78 5.79
C TRP A 140 -15.76 13.40 7.05
N CYS A 141 -16.63 13.92 7.90
CA CYS A 141 -16.25 14.37 9.23
C CYS A 141 -17.17 13.74 10.27
N ARG A 142 -16.66 13.62 11.48
CA ARG A 142 -17.43 13.19 12.64
C ARG A 142 -17.04 13.99 13.88
N LYS A 143 -18.00 14.19 14.75
CA LYS A 143 -17.78 14.77 16.07
C LYS A 143 -17.29 13.66 17.01
N ILE A 144 -16.19 13.88 17.71
CA ILE A 144 -15.68 12.99 18.73
C ILE A 144 -16.09 13.58 20.09
N VAL A 145 -16.92 12.82 20.81
CA VAL A 145 -17.32 13.14 22.19
C VAL A 145 -16.51 12.21 23.08
N GLY A 146 -15.52 12.75 23.77
CA GLY A 146 -14.69 12.02 24.73
C GLY A 146 -14.90 12.56 26.13
N ASN A 147 -14.04 12.16 27.09
CA ASN A 147 -14.04 12.65 28.48
C ASN A 147 -13.60 14.13 28.63
N ARG A 148 -13.33 14.82 27.53
CA ARG A 148 -12.98 16.24 27.51
C ARG A 148 -14.23 17.09 27.51
N GLN A 149 -14.16 18.27 28.15
CA GLN A 149 -15.28 19.23 28.22
C GLN A 149 -15.68 19.75 26.83
N GLU A 150 -14.74 19.81 25.89
CA GLU A 150 -14.98 20.30 24.52
C GLU A 150 -14.93 19.16 23.51
N PRO A 151 -15.92 19.10 22.58
CA PRO A 151 -15.93 18.12 21.53
C PRO A 151 -14.85 18.43 20.50
N MET A 152 -14.21 17.38 19.99
CA MET A 152 -13.28 17.47 18.86
C MET A 152 -13.95 17.05 17.57
N TRP A 153 -13.39 17.47 16.44
CA TRP A 153 -13.86 17.13 15.10
C TRP A 153 -12.78 16.38 14.34
N GLU A 154 -13.16 15.25 13.78
CA GLU A 154 -12.29 14.42 12.97
C GLU A 154 -12.67 14.55 11.52
N PHE A 155 -11.72 15.00 10.70
CA PHE A 155 -11.83 15.12 9.25
C PHE A 155 -11.05 14.01 8.57
N ASN A 156 -11.70 13.27 7.72
CA ASN A 156 -11.18 12.10 7.07
C ASN A 156 -11.18 12.29 5.55
N PHE A 157 -10.02 12.02 4.92
CA PHE A 157 -9.84 12.06 3.47
C PHE A 157 -9.29 10.72 3.01
N LYS A 158 -10.13 9.93 2.34
CA LYS A 158 -9.68 8.71 1.67
C LYS A 158 -9.11 9.08 0.32
N VAL A 159 -7.83 8.81 0.13
CA VAL A 159 -7.11 9.12 -1.11
C VAL A 159 -6.54 7.86 -1.74
N LYS A 160 -6.47 7.84 -3.07
CA LYS A 160 -5.84 6.76 -3.83
C LYS A 160 -4.62 7.28 -4.56
N LYS A 161 -3.48 6.63 -4.37
CA LYS A 161 -2.26 6.93 -5.10
C LYS A 161 -2.51 6.70 -6.59
N GLN A 162 -2.15 7.69 -7.40
CA GLN A 162 -2.16 7.51 -8.85
C GLN A 162 -0.82 6.88 -9.24
N SER A 163 -0.83 5.60 -9.57
CA SER A 163 0.31 4.99 -10.25
C SER A 163 0.52 5.73 -11.56
N PRO A 164 1.74 6.24 -11.84
CA PRO A 164 2.03 6.75 -13.16
C PRO A 164 1.63 5.68 -14.16
N ARG A 165 0.85 6.05 -15.19
CA ARG A 165 0.50 5.15 -16.30
C ARG A 165 1.78 4.89 -17.11
N LEU A 166 2.73 4.22 -16.52
CA LEU A 166 3.77 3.54 -17.26
C LEU A 166 3.02 2.51 -18.12
N LYS A 167 2.99 2.76 -19.42
CA LYS A 167 2.70 1.76 -20.43
C LYS A 167 3.85 0.73 -20.41
N SER A 168 4.11 0.18 -19.24
CA SER A 168 5.12 -0.82 -19.03
C SER A 168 4.48 -2.15 -19.38
N LYS A 169 4.70 -2.57 -20.62
CA LYS A 169 4.58 -3.97 -21.04
C LYS A 169 5.54 -4.90 -20.28
N CYS A 170 6.25 -4.38 -19.28
CA CYS A 170 7.34 -5.06 -18.57
C CYS A 170 7.18 -4.95 -17.04
N THR A 171 5.98 -5.02 -16.49
CA THR A 171 5.86 -5.45 -15.09
C THR A 171 5.86 -6.97 -15.09
N GLY A 172 7.05 -7.56 -15.19
CA GLY A 172 7.29 -8.97 -14.88
C GLY A 172 7.08 -9.32 -13.42
N GLY A 173 6.21 -8.58 -12.71
CA GLY A 173 5.72 -8.96 -11.41
C GLY A 173 4.86 -10.21 -11.55
N LEU A 174 5.18 -11.24 -10.78
CA LEU A 174 4.42 -12.48 -10.68
C LEU A 174 2.96 -12.13 -10.35
N GLN A 175 2.10 -12.17 -11.37
CA GLN A 175 0.66 -11.99 -11.16
C GLN A 175 0.05 -13.31 -10.69
N PRO A 176 -0.88 -13.28 -9.71
CA PRO A 176 -1.53 -14.48 -9.27
C PRO A 176 -2.27 -15.12 -10.46
N PRO A 177 -2.27 -16.47 -10.56
CA PRO A 177 -3.06 -17.16 -11.55
C PRO A 177 -4.54 -16.73 -11.48
N VAL A 178 -5.21 -16.66 -12.63
CA VAL A 178 -6.61 -16.19 -12.74
C VAL A 178 -7.55 -16.88 -11.72
N ARG A 179 -7.35 -18.18 -11.47
CA ARG A 179 -8.11 -18.95 -10.46
C ARG A 179 -8.01 -18.43 -9.02
N TYR A 180 -7.01 -17.60 -8.71
CA TYR A 180 -6.80 -17.02 -7.38
C TYR A 180 -7.01 -15.50 -7.36
N GLU A 181 -7.50 -14.91 -8.43
CA GLU A 181 -7.71 -13.47 -8.55
C GLU A 181 -8.63 -12.94 -7.44
N ASP A 182 -9.74 -13.64 -7.16
CA ASP A 182 -10.67 -13.25 -6.10
C ASP A 182 -10.03 -13.19 -4.71
N VAL A 183 -9.13 -14.12 -4.40
CA VAL A 183 -8.38 -14.15 -3.14
C VAL A 183 -7.49 -12.92 -3.01
N HIS A 184 -6.88 -12.48 -4.11
CA HIS A 184 -5.92 -11.38 -4.17
C HIS A 184 -6.56 -10.01 -4.41
N THR A 185 -7.83 -9.95 -4.81
CA THR A 185 -8.53 -8.69 -5.02
C THR A 185 -8.46 -7.83 -3.77
N ASN A 186 -8.08 -6.57 -3.93
CA ASN A 186 -8.11 -5.58 -2.86
C ASN A 186 -8.63 -4.26 -3.42
N PRO A 187 -9.89 -3.89 -3.15
CA PRO A 187 -10.47 -2.64 -3.65
C PRO A 187 -9.81 -1.40 -3.06
N ASP A 188 -9.18 -1.54 -1.90
CA ASP A 188 -8.47 -0.47 -1.21
C ASP A 188 -6.96 -0.46 -1.48
N GLN A 189 -6.49 -1.29 -2.40
CA GLN A 189 -5.09 -1.27 -2.80
C GLN A 189 -4.70 0.15 -3.27
N ASP A 190 -3.52 0.61 -2.84
CA ASP A 190 -3.02 1.97 -3.08
C ASP A 190 -3.85 3.10 -2.44
N CYS A 191 -4.84 2.76 -1.59
CA CYS A 191 -5.58 3.74 -0.82
C CYS A 191 -4.95 3.97 0.55
N CYS A 192 -5.01 5.22 1.00
CA CYS A 192 -4.70 5.60 2.37
C CYS A 192 -5.75 6.59 2.88
N LEU A 193 -5.81 6.73 4.19
CA LEU A 193 -6.67 7.65 4.90
C LEU A 193 -5.83 8.71 5.58
N LEU A 194 -6.02 9.97 5.20
CA LEU A 194 -5.56 11.11 5.97
C LEU A 194 -6.65 11.49 6.96
N GLN A 195 -6.33 11.46 8.24
CA GLN A 195 -7.21 11.85 9.34
C GLN A 195 -6.61 13.06 10.04
N VAL A 196 -7.39 14.12 10.19
CA VAL A 196 -6.99 15.31 10.92
C VAL A 196 -8.03 15.60 12.00
N THR A 197 -7.59 15.68 13.26
CA THR A 197 -8.46 16.01 14.38
C THR A 197 -8.23 17.45 14.78
N THR A 198 -9.33 18.23 14.87
CA THR A 198 -9.31 19.65 15.24
C THR A 198 -10.18 19.90 16.46
N LEU A 199 -9.93 21.01 17.15
CA LEU A 199 -10.75 21.43 18.29
C LEU A 199 -12.07 22.06 17.83
N ASN A 200 -12.09 22.68 16.64
CA ASN A 200 -13.26 23.37 16.10
C ASN A 200 -13.77 22.68 14.85
N PHE A 201 -15.08 22.84 14.58
CA PHE A 201 -15.63 22.47 13.28
C PHE A 201 -15.16 23.45 12.23
N ILE A 202 -14.71 22.92 11.10
CA ILE A 202 -14.25 23.70 9.94
C ILE A 202 -15.04 23.25 8.72
N PHE A 203 -15.63 24.20 8.04
CA PHE A 203 -16.29 23.91 6.77
C PHE A 203 -15.25 23.59 5.70
N ILE A 204 -15.41 22.43 5.06
CA ILE A 204 -14.53 21.99 3.98
C ILE A 204 -15.35 21.96 2.67
N PRO A 205 -14.90 22.63 1.61
CA PRO A 205 -15.55 22.58 0.31
C PRO A 205 -15.49 21.16 -0.30
N ILE A 206 -16.17 20.97 -1.43
CA ILE A 206 -16.15 19.68 -2.14
C ILE A 206 -14.78 19.47 -2.78
N VAL A 207 -14.06 18.45 -2.32
CA VAL A 207 -12.74 18.07 -2.82
C VAL A 207 -12.71 16.65 -3.41
N MET A 208 -13.85 15.96 -3.41
CA MET A 208 -13.97 14.60 -3.96
C MET A 208 -13.73 14.63 -5.47
N GLY A 209 -12.92 13.71 -5.96
CA GLY A 209 -12.51 13.65 -7.36
C GLY A 209 -11.26 14.44 -7.69
N MET A 210 -10.88 15.43 -6.86
CA MET A 210 -9.72 16.29 -7.07
C MET A 210 -8.40 15.59 -6.71
N ILE A 211 -7.31 16.13 -7.23
CA ILE A 211 -5.95 15.65 -6.98
C ILE A 211 -5.33 16.43 -5.84
N PHE A 212 -4.76 15.72 -4.92
CA PHE A 212 -4.03 16.24 -3.78
C PHE A 212 -2.64 16.71 -4.23
N THR A 213 -2.36 17.98 -4.10
CA THR A 213 -1.12 18.59 -4.61
C THR A 213 -0.17 19.04 -3.52
N LEU A 214 -0.70 19.50 -2.39
CA LEU A 214 0.11 20.00 -1.29
C LEU A 214 -0.48 19.61 0.06
N PHE A 215 0.39 19.17 0.94
CA PHE A 215 0.14 18.98 2.36
C PHE A 215 1.25 19.67 3.16
N THR A 216 0.89 20.56 4.04
CA THR A 216 1.84 21.19 4.97
C THR A 216 1.29 21.18 6.38
N ILE A 217 2.17 20.95 7.34
CA ILE A 217 1.90 21.13 8.76
C ILE A 217 2.71 22.36 9.19
N ASN A 218 2.04 23.34 9.74
CA ASN A 218 2.62 24.59 10.23
C ASN A 218 2.32 24.73 11.71
N VAL A 219 3.18 25.43 12.42
CA VAL A 219 2.92 25.90 13.78
C VAL A 219 2.26 27.27 13.68
N SER A 220 1.21 27.50 14.48
CA SER A 220 0.57 28.82 14.54
C SER A 220 1.54 29.91 14.98
N THR A 221 1.27 31.16 14.62
CA THR A 221 2.13 32.31 14.96
C THR A 221 2.38 32.47 16.45
N ASN A 222 1.44 32.05 17.28
CA ASN A 222 1.59 32.04 18.74
C ASN A 222 2.24 30.77 19.32
N MET A 223 2.70 29.85 18.45
CA MET A 223 3.32 28.56 18.79
C MET A 223 2.47 27.65 19.70
N ARG A 224 1.16 27.91 19.81
CA ARG A 224 0.28 27.12 20.70
C ARG A 224 -0.43 25.98 20.00
N HIS A 225 -0.58 26.05 18.68
CA HIS A 225 -1.35 25.10 17.90
C HIS A 225 -0.64 24.75 16.59
N HIS A 226 -0.94 23.57 16.10
CA HIS A 226 -0.57 23.19 14.75
C HIS A 226 -1.71 23.52 13.78
N GLY A 227 -1.35 23.90 12.57
CA GLY A 227 -2.26 24.07 11.44
C GLY A 227 -1.90 23.12 10.31
N VAL A 228 -2.90 22.60 9.62
CA VAL A 228 -2.73 21.77 8.43
C VAL A 228 -3.33 22.49 7.24
N ARG A 229 -2.53 22.63 6.19
CA ARG A 229 -2.96 23.16 4.92
C ARG A 229 -2.95 22.08 3.85
N LEU A 230 -4.09 21.86 3.23
CA LEU A 230 -4.30 20.92 2.15
C LEU A 230 -4.66 21.69 0.88
N VAL A 231 -4.05 21.35 -0.25
CA VAL A 231 -4.40 21.92 -1.55
C VAL A 231 -4.80 20.82 -2.51
N PHE A 232 -5.95 21.01 -3.13
CA PHE A 232 -6.52 20.10 -4.13
C PHE A 232 -6.67 20.84 -5.45
N GLN A 233 -6.40 20.17 -6.55
CA GLN A 233 -6.56 20.71 -7.90
C GLN A 233 -7.45 19.77 -8.73
N ASP A 234 -8.17 20.35 -9.67
CA ASP A 234 -8.99 19.55 -10.57
C ASP A 234 -8.12 18.70 -11.50
N SER A 235 -8.57 17.49 -11.82
CA SER A 235 -7.75 16.51 -12.55
C SER A 235 -7.75 16.70 -14.07
N SER A 236 -8.28 17.79 -14.59
CA SER A 236 -8.47 18.06 -16.02
C SER A 236 -7.20 18.48 -16.76
N VAL A 237 -6.06 17.84 -16.50
CA VAL A 237 -4.91 17.99 -17.40
C VAL A 237 -5.00 16.96 -18.53
N HIS A 238 -5.93 17.19 -19.46
CA HIS A 238 -5.87 16.60 -20.78
C HIS A 238 -5.12 17.58 -21.70
N GLY A 239 -3.89 17.20 -22.04
CA GLY A 239 -3.11 17.86 -23.08
C GLY A 239 -2.36 19.11 -22.67
N GLY A 240 -1.14 18.93 -22.14
CA GLY A 240 0.06 19.75 -22.36
C GLY A 240 0.04 21.27 -22.16
N ARG A 241 -1.07 21.91 -21.97
CA ARG A 241 -1.18 23.34 -21.67
C ARG A 241 -1.68 23.54 -20.25
N LYS A 242 -0.78 23.91 -19.34
CA LYS A 242 -1.15 24.47 -18.03
C LYS A 242 -2.01 25.71 -18.29
N LEU A 243 -3.30 25.60 -18.10
CA LEU A 243 -4.16 26.76 -17.93
C LEU A 243 -3.71 27.50 -16.68
N ARG A 244 -3.23 28.72 -16.87
CA ARG A 244 -2.57 29.57 -15.86
C ARG A 244 -3.47 30.02 -14.69
N ASN A 245 -4.73 29.57 -14.59
CA ASN A 245 -5.72 30.09 -13.64
C ASN A 245 -6.54 29.01 -12.89
N GLU A 246 -6.05 27.79 -12.77
CA GLU A 246 -6.72 26.82 -11.89
C GLU A 246 -6.34 27.14 -10.43
N GLN A 247 -7.14 27.96 -9.80
CA GLN A 247 -7.10 28.16 -8.34
C GLN A 247 -7.51 26.84 -7.71
N GLY A 248 -6.52 26.13 -7.15
CA GLY A 248 -6.78 24.90 -6.40
C GLY A 248 -7.63 25.21 -5.16
N VAL A 249 -8.48 24.28 -4.77
CA VAL A 249 -9.23 24.35 -3.52
C VAL A 249 -8.26 24.20 -2.37
N GLN A 250 -8.18 25.23 -1.54
CA GLN A 250 -7.37 25.22 -0.33
C GLN A 250 -8.24 24.94 0.88
N VAL A 251 -7.81 23.99 1.71
CA VAL A 251 -8.43 23.65 2.99
C VAL A 251 -7.42 23.94 4.08
N ILE A 252 -7.79 24.77 5.05
CA ILE A 252 -6.98 25.07 6.23
C ILE A 252 -7.70 24.52 7.43
N LEU A 253 -7.02 23.65 8.17
CA LEU A 253 -7.51 23.03 9.39
C LEU A 253 -6.68 23.56 10.55
N GLU A 254 -7.31 24.31 11.45
CA GLU A 254 -6.65 24.95 12.62
C GLU A 254 -7.71 25.22 13.71
N PRO A 255 -7.42 24.99 14.99
CA PRO A 255 -6.24 24.33 15.54
C PRO A 255 -6.29 22.81 15.43
N VAL A 256 -5.17 22.20 15.08
CA VAL A 256 -5.04 20.75 14.92
C VAL A 256 -4.56 20.12 16.19
N HIS A 257 -5.22 19.02 16.59
CA HIS A 257 -4.85 18.20 17.74
C HIS A 257 -3.98 17.01 17.32
N SER A 258 -4.36 16.32 16.23
CA SER A 258 -3.61 15.17 15.72
C SER A 258 -3.77 15.02 14.21
N VAL A 259 -2.76 14.40 13.61
CA VAL A 259 -2.74 14.04 12.18
C VAL A 259 -2.30 12.60 12.07
N GLY A 260 -3.15 11.76 11.48
CA GLY A 260 -2.85 10.36 11.20
C GLY A 260 -2.87 10.08 9.70
N LEU A 261 -1.94 9.26 9.24
CA LEU A 261 -1.95 8.72 7.88
C LEU A 261 -2.00 7.20 7.99
N PHE A 262 -3.09 6.61 7.55
CA PHE A 262 -3.36 5.19 7.70
C PHE A 262 -3.44 4.51 6.33
N ASP A 263 -2.60 3.54 6.10
CA ASP A 263 -2.72 2.67 4.94
C ASP A 263 -3.94 1.76 5.06
N TRP A 264 -4.36 1.17 3.93
CA TRP A 264 -5.56 0.33 3.83
C TRP A 264 -5.61 -0.85 4.82
N TRP A 265 -4.48 -1.31 5.30
CA TRP A 265 -4.36 -2.42 6.27
C TRP A 265 -4.44 -1.98 7.74
N HIS A 266 -4.33 -0.68 8.03
CA HIS A 266 -4.32 -0.16 9.39
C HIS A 266 -5.68 -0.37 10.09
N PRO A 267 -5.73 -0.72 11.39
CA PRO A 267 -6.98 -0.92 12.14
C PRO A 267 -7.95 0.26 12.11
N GLN A 268 -7.44 1.48 12.10
CA GLN A 268 -8.27 2.70 12.02
C GLN A 268 -8.75 3.03 10.61
N TYR A 269 -8.25 2.34 9.58
CA TYR A 269 -8.73 2.53 8.23
C TYR A 269 -10.15 1.96 8.08
N PRO A 270 -11.14 2.76 7.67
CA PRO A 270 -12.53 2.31 7.58
C PRO A 270 -12.69 1.24 6.52
N PHE A 271 -13.54 0.26 6.79
CA PHE A 271 -14.00 -0.64 5.76
C PHE A 271 -14.83 0.14 4.74
N SER A 272 -14.66 -0.15 3.46
CA SER A 272 -15.53 0.38 2.42
C SER A 272 -16.98 0.07 2.79
N LEU A 273 -17.83 1.10 2.81
CA LEU A 273 -19.27 1.00 3.11
C LEU A 273 -20.07 0.26 2.02
N ARG A 274 -19.42 -0.17 0.94
CA ARG A 274 -20.04 -1.00 -0.07
C ARG A 274 -20.04 -2.46 0.38
N ALA A 275 -21.16 -2.85 0.94
CA ALA A 275 -21.56 -4.24 1.10
C ALA A 275 -21.90 -4.84 -0.27
#